data_5bba9408269353915b767503bf89d94b
#
_entry.id   5bba9408269353915b767503bf89d94b
#
_cell.length_a   1.000
_cell.length_b   1.000
_cell.length_c   1.000
_cell.angle_alpha   90.00
_cell.angle_beta   90.00
_cell.angle_gamma   90.00
#
_symmetry.space_group_name_H-M   'P 1'
#
loop_
_entity.id
_entity.type
_entity.pdbx_description
1 polymer ?
#
loop_
_entity_poly.entity_id
_entity_poly.type
_entity_poly.pdbx_seq_one_letter_code
_entity_poly.pdbx_strand_id
1 'polypeptide(L)'
;MAATDMMKRLYDAFAAGDGETLGALIGDTEWVEATGGPYGGRYRGLSEVAASVFGPIGRDVQGFTAIPDEIVAVGDNRALGLGFYRGTTAVGAFEIRFAHLATVDGDRITRLEQFTDTHEWQTAVGN
;
A
#
# COMPACT_ATOMS: atom_id res chain seq x y z
N MET A 1 16.30 12.75 -2.01
CA MET A 1 15.28 12.63 -0.95
C MET A 1 15.44 11.29 -0.27
N ALA A 2 15.39 11.25 1.04
CA ALA A 2 15.53 9.99 1.78
C ALA A 2 14.35 9.05 1.50
N ALA A 3 14.61 7.74 1.62
CA ALA A 3 13.57 6.73 1.41
C ALA A 3 12.38 6.91 2.38
N THR A 4 12.64 7.33 3.62
CA THR A 4 11.57 7.62 4.59
C THR A 4 10.69 8.79 4.16
N ASP A 5 11.26 9.82 3.54
CA ASP A 5 10.48 10.95 3.00
C ASP A 5 9.61 10.50 1.82
N MET A 6 10.15 9.65 0.96
CA MET A 6 9.42 9.09 -0.18
C MET A 6 8.24 8.24 0.29
N MET A 7 8.46 7.41 1.30
CA MET A 7 7.40 6.59 1.90
C MET A 7 6.28 7.47 2.50
N LYS A 8 6.66 8.53 3.20
CA LYS A 8 5.68 9.47 3.76
C LYS A 8 4.86 10.13 2.66
N ARG A 9 5.52 10.55 1.58
CA ARG A 9 4.83 11.16 0.44
C ARG A 9 3.85 10.18 -0.20
N LEU A 10 4.20 8.90 -0.27
CA LEU A 10 3.30 7.87 -0.80
C LEU A 10 2.02 7.77 0.03
N TYR A 11 2.13 7.69 1.36
CA TYR A 11 0.96 7.61 2.23
C TYR A 11 0.12 8.88 2.16
N ASP A 12 0.76 10.05 2.15
CA ASP A 12 0.06 11.34 2.06
C ASP A 12 -0.71 11.46 0.73
N ALA A 13 -0.07 11.08 -0.38
CA ALA A 13 -0.68 11.12 -1.70
C ALA A 13 -1.86 10.15 -1.80
N PHE A 14 -1.73 8.96 -1.23
CA PHE A 14 -2.81 7.99 -1.20
C PHE A 14 -4.01 8.53 -0.39
N ALA A 15 -3.74 9.08 0.80
CA ALA A 15 -4.79 9.64 1.65
C ALA A 15 -5.52 10.81 0.99
N ALA A 16 -4.80 11.61 0.21
CA ALA A 16 -5.36 12.78 -0.48
C ALA A 16 -6.01 12.44 -1.83
N GLY A 17 -5.86 11.21 -2.32
CA GLY A 17 -6.30 10.85 -3.67
C GLY A 17 -5.52 11.59 -4.75
N ASP A 18 -4.25 11.91 -4.50
CA ASP A 18 -3.39 12.69 -5.39
C ASP A 18 -2.75 11.78 -6.45
N GLY A 19 -3.49 11.55 -7.53
CA GLY A 19 -3.06 10.67 -8.62
C GLY A 19 -1.80 11.14 -9.33
N GLU A 20 -1.57 12.45 -9.41
CA GLU A 20 -0.37 13.01 -10.04
C GLU A 20 0.88 12.65 -9.25
N THR A 21 0.86 12.86 -7.94
CA THR A 21 1.98 12.48 -7.06
C THR A 21 2.18 10.97 -7.02
N LEU A 22 1.10 10.19 -6.97
CA LEU A 22 1.19 8.73 -7.05
C LEU A 22 1.87 8.29 -8.35
N GLY A 23 1.49 8.87 -9.47
CA GLY A 23 2.11 8.58 -10.77
C GLY A 23 3.59 8.90 -10.80
N ALA A 24 4.01 10.01 -10.17
CA ALA A 24 5.41 10.39 -10.09
C ALA A 24 6.22 9.42 -9.21
N LEU A 25 5.62 8.94 -8.11
CA LEU A 25 6.30 8.05 -7.16
C LEU A 25 6.33 6.60 -7.62
N ILE A 26 5.21 6.07 -8.10
CA ILE A 26 5.03 4.64 -8.38
C ILE A 26 4.65 4.33 -9.83
N GLY A 27 4.90 5.27 -10.75
CA GLY A 27 4.55 5.09 -12.16
C GLY A 27 5.18 3.86 -12.81
N ASP A 28 6.30 3.37 -12.30
CA ASP A 28 7.01 2.19 -12.82
C ASP A 28 7.53 1.28 -11.69
N THR A 29 6.79 1.21 -10.60
CA THR A 29 7.15 0.42 -9.43
C THR A 29 6.77 -1.04 -9.61
N GLU A 30 7.66 -1.97 -9.23
CA GLU A 30 7.27 -3.36 -9.01
C GLU A 30 6.52 -3.43 -7.67
N TRP A 31 5.23 -3.71 -7.73
CA TRP A 31 4.36 -3.74 -6.58
C TRP A 31 3.98 -5.17 -6.24
N VAL A 32 4.33 -5.62 -5.04
CA VAL A 32 4.05 -6.98 -4.57
C VAL A 32 3.01 -6.90 -3.46
N GLU A 33 1.76 -7.27 -3.79
CA GLU A 33 0.70 -7.46 -2.80
C GLU A 33 0.80 -8.88 -2.25
N ALA A 34 0.61 -9.02 -0.94
CA ALA A 34 0.70 -10.32 -0.27
C ALA A 34 -0.20 -11.37 -0.94
N THR A 35 0.40 -12.42 -1.45
CA THR A 35 -0.27 -13.38 -2.34
C THR A 35 -1.39 -14.19 -1.66
N GLY A 36 -1.36 -14.31 -0.34
CA GLY A 36 -2.45 -14.95 0.41
C GLY A 36 -3.68 -14.09 0.61
N GLY A 37 -3.60 -12.79 0.30
CA GLY A 37 -4.70 -11.85 0.45
C GLY A 37 -5.61 -11.80 -0.77
N PRO A 38 -6.78 -11.12 -0.66
CA PRO A 38 -7.76 -11.07 -1.73
C PRO A 38 -7.29 -10.30 -2.96
N TYR A 39 -6.28 -9.44 -2.81
CA TYR A 39 -5.75 -8.61 -3.91
C TYR A 39 -4.32 -9.01 -4.28
N GLY A 40 -3.86 -10.17 -3.80
CA GLY A 40 -2.49 -10.64 -3.93
C GLY A 40 -2.01 -10.78 -5.36
N GLY A 41 -0.73 -10.50 -5.57
CA GLY A 41 -0.09 -10.64 -6.87
C GLY A 41 1.06 -9.67 -7.05
N ARG A 42 1.63 -9.69 -8.25
CA ARG A 42 2.69 -8.78 -8.65
C ARG A 42 2.18 -7.90 -9.77
N TYR A 43 2.38 -6.61 -9.61
CA TYR A 43 1.88 -5.59 -10.53
C TYR A 43 3.01 -4.61 -10.86
N ARG A 44 2.89 -3.93 -11.98
CA ARG A 44 3.88 -2.92 -12.36
C ARG A 44 3.20 -1.60 -12.69
N GLY A 45 3.60 -0.59 -11.92
CA GLY A 45 3.18 0.79 -12.16
C GLY A 45 1.79 1.10 -11.65
N LEU A 46 1.49 2.40 -11.57
CA LEU A 46 0.24 2.90 -11.02
C LEU A 46 -0.99 2.34 -11.75
N SER A 47 -0.92 2.21 -13.07
CA SER A 47 -2.07 1.74 -13.85
C SER A 47 -2.52 0.34 -13.43
N GLU A 48 -1.56 -0.59 -13.30
CA GLU A 48 -1.87 -1.97 -12.88
C GLU A 48 -2.30 -2.04 -11.42
N VAL A 49 -1.62 -1.30 -10.55
CA VAL A 49 -1.94 -1.27 -9.12
C VAL A 49 -3.33 -0.66 -8.90
N ALA A 50 -3.66 0.40 -9.63
CA ALA A 50 -4.99 1.01 -9.55
C ALA A 50 -6.08 0.04 -10.00
N ALA A 51 -5.85 -0.68 -11.10
CA ALA A 51 -6.84 -1.61 -11.63
C ALA A 51 -7.04 -2.86 -10.77
N SER A 52 -5.97 -3.37 -10.16
CA SER A 52 -5.98 -4.68 -9.50
C SER A 52 -5.96 -4.62 -7.98
N VAL A 53 -5.58 -3.50 -7.40
CA VAL A 53 -5.48 -3.32 -5.94
C VAL A 53 -6.38 -2.17 -5.48
N PHE A 54 -6.08 -0.94 -5.86
CA PHE A 54 -6.79 0.24 -5.34
C PHE A 54 -8.27 0.26 -5.75
N GLY A 55 -8.56 -0.05 -7.01
CA GLY A 55 -9.93 -0.11 -7.50
C GLY A 55 -10.78 -1.16 -6.78
N PRO A 56 -10.33 -2.42 -6.73
CA PRO A 56 -11.03 -3.47 -5.99
C PRO A 56 -11.21 -3.15 -4.49
N ILE A 57 -10.19 -2.61 -3.82
CA ILE A 57 -10.33 -2.19 -2.42
C ILE A 57 -11.42 -1.11 -2.30
N GLY A 58 -11.41 -0.12 -3.19
CA GLY A 58 -12.42 0.95 -3.18
C GLY A 58 -13.83 0.45 -3.39
N ARG A 59 -13.99 -0.63 -4.16
CA ARG A 59 -15.28 -1.28 -4.38
C ARG A 59 -15.73 -2.08 -3.15
N ASP A 60 -14.79 -2.77 -2.47
CA ASP A 60 -15.12 -3.72 -1.41
C ASP A 60 -15.15 -3.08 -0.02
N VAL A 61 -14.47 -1.96 0.17
CA VAL A 61 -14.24 -1.33 1.47
C VAL A 61 -14.70 0.12 1.45
N GLN A 62 -15.52 0.49 2.43
CA GLN A 62 -15.92 1.88 2.65
C GLN A 62 -14.96 2.53 3.66
N GLY A 63 -14.55 3.76 3.36
CA GLY A 63 -13.69 4.52 4.27
C GLY A 63 -12.32 3.91 4.47
N PHE A 64 -11.76 3.29 3.44
CA PHE A 64 -10.46 2.63 3.52
C PHE A 64 -9.35 3.65 3.83
N THR A 65 -8.54 3.33 4.84
CA THR A 65 -7.34 4.11 5.16
C THR A 65 -6.15 3.18 5.37
N ALA A 66 -4.97 3.67 5.01
CA ALA A 66 -3.69 3.04 5.27
C ALA A 66 -2.80 4.07 5.97
N ILE A 67 -2.79 4.04 7.30
CA ILE A 67 -2.12 5.06 8.11
C ILE A 67 -0.93 4.44 8.83
N PRO A 68 0.29 4.95 8.58
CA PRO A 68 1.47 4.43 9.27
C PRO A 68 1.55 4.99 10.70
N ASP A 69 1.95 4.12 11.64
CA ASP A 69 2.34 4.52 13.00
C ASP A 69 3.81 4.93 13.02
N GLU A 70 4.60 4.31 12.13
CA GLU A 70 6.05 4.38 12.18
C GLU A 70 6.61 4.20 10.78
N ILE A 71 7.63 5.00 10.45
CA ILE A 71 8.39 4.85 9.20
C ILE A 71 9.86 4.85 9.59
N VAL A 72 10.57 3.78 9.24
CA VAL A 72 11.98 3.61 9.60
C VAL A 72 12.84 3.38 8.36
N ALA A 73 14.06 3.88 8.40
CA ALA A 73 15.04 3.66 7.35
C ALA A 73 15.58 2.22 7.42
N VAL A 74 15.75 1.60 6.27
CA VAL A 74 16.35 0.27 6.14
C VAL A 74 17.53 0.40 5.18
N GLY A 75 18.73 0.57 5.72
CA GLY A 75 19.91 0.87 4.92
C GLY A 75 19.79 2.25 4.26
N ASP A 76 20.44 2.41 3.11
CA ASP A 76 20.56 3.71 2.44
C ASP A 76 19.41 4.03 1.50
N ASN A 77 18.73 3.01 0.97
CA ASN A 77 17.77 3.20 -0.12
C ASN A 77 16.42 2.53 0.09
N ARG A 78 16.12 2.08 1.31
CA ARG A 78 14.83 1.45 1.62
C ARG A 78 14.20 2.09 2.86
N ALA A 79 12.87 1.97 2.94
CA ALA A 79 12.10 2.39 4.12
C ALA A 79 11.02 1.35 4.41
N LEU A 80 10.75 1.16 5.70
CA LEU A 80 9.69 0.28 6.17
C LEU A 80 8.62 1.14 6.82
N GLY A 81 7.39 1.07 6.30
CA GLY A 81 6.22 1.70 6.90
C GLY A 81 5.41 0.65 7.63
N LEU A 82 5.07 0.93 8.89
CA LEU A 82 4.28 0.05 9.75
C LEU A 82 3.02 0.78 10.15
N GLY A 83 1.87 0.13 10.02
CA GLY A 83 0.61 0.78 10.36
C GLY A 83 -0.56 -0.18 10.34
N PHE A 84 -1.75 0.40 10.20
CA PHE A 84 -3.00 -0.36 10.13
C PHE A 84 -3.83 0.08 8.94
N TYR A 85 -4.41 -0.89 8.25
CA TYR A 85 -5.55 -0.66 7.37
C TYR A 85 -6.81 -0.62 8.22
N ARG A 86 -7.68 0.34 7.93
CA ARG A 86 -9.00 0.43 8.57
C ARG A 86 -10.06 0.69 7.51
N GLY A 87 -11.25 0.21 7.78
CA GLY A 87 -12.38 0.40 6.90
C GLY A 87 -13.55 -0.45 7.33
N THR A 88 -14.59 -0.47 6.49
CA THR A 88 -15.81 -1.24 6.72
C THR A 88 -16.18 -1.99 5.43
N THR A 89 -16.49 -3.26 5.57
CA THR A 89 -17.00 -4.09 4.48
C THR A 89 -18.43 -4.55 4.81
N ALA A 90 -19.01 -5.38 3.94
CA ALA A 90 -20.30 -6.01 4.21
C ALA A 90 -20.29 -6.88 5.47
N VAL A 91 -19.12 -7.38 5.88
CA VAL A 91 -18.95 -8.17 7.11
C VAL A 91 -18.92 -7.30 8.35
N GLY A 92 -18.36 -6.10 8.26
CA GLY A 92 -18.25 -5.16 9.38
C GLY A 92 -16.96 -4.33 9.32
N ALA A 93 -16.71 -3.58 10.39
CA ALA A 93 -15.49 -2.79 10.53
C ALA A 93 -14.29 -3.69 10.78
N PHE A 94 -13.12 -3.28 10.27
CA PHE A 94 -11.89 -4.05 10.46
C PHE A 94 -10.70 -3.14 10.78
N GLU A 95 -9.69 -3.73 11.37
CA GLU A 95 -8.37 -3.12 11.59
C GLU A 95 -7.32 -4.21 11.37
N ILE A 96 -6.47 -4.04 10.35
CA ILE A 96 -5.52 -5.07 9.93
C ILE A 96 -4.13 -4.48 9.87
N ARG A 97 -3.17 -5.15 10.51
CA ARG A 97 -1.77 -4.72 10.53
C ARG A 97 -1.13 -4.81 9.15
N PHE A 98 -0.29 -3.84 8.82
CA PHE A 98 0.53 -3.90 7.62
C PHE A 98 1.97 -3.50 7.88
N ALA A 99 2.85 -3.98 7.00
CA ALA A 99 4.19 -3.47 6.78
C ALA A 99 4.40 -3.30 5.28
N HIS A 100 4.94 -2.15 4.87
CA HIS A 100 5.33 -1.91 3.48
C HIS A 100 6.83 -1.67 3.43
N LEU A 101 7.54 -2.43 2.62
CA LEU A 101 8.97 -2.23 2.38
C LEU A 101 9.14 -1.60 1.00
N ALA A 102 9.61 -0.35 0.98
CA ALA A 102 9.86 0.39 -0.26
C ALA A 102 11.35 0.47 -0.55
N THR A 103 11.72 0.26 -1.80
CA THR A 103 13.05 0.51 -2.33
C THR A 103 12.98 1.72 -3.23
N VAL A 104 13.90 2.67 -3.08
CA VAL A 104 13.90 3.91 -3.84
C VAL A 104 15.18 4.06 -4.67
N ASP A 105 15.04 4.78 -5.78
CA ASP A 105 16.15 5.21 -6.62
C ASP A 105 15.84 6.62 -7.10
N GLY A 106 16.66 7.59 -6.67
CA GLY A 106 16.41 8.99 -6.95
C GLY A 106 15.10 9.46 -6.31
N ASP A 107 14.17 9.93 -7.13
CA ASP A 107 12.88 10.47 -6.70
C ASP A 107 11.72 9.49 -6.96
N ARG A 108 12.00 8.21 -7.18
CA ARG A 108 10.99 7.19 -7.49
C ARG A 108 11.12 6.00 -6.55
N ILE A 109 9.98 5.36 -6.31
CA ILE A 109 9.92 4.06 -5.63
C ILE A 109 10.02 3.00 -6.73
N THR A 110 11.06 2.15 -6.66
CA THR A 110 11.29 1.12 -7.68
C THR A 110 10.64 -0.20 -7.32
N ARG A 111 10.44 -0.46 -6.03
CA ARG A 111 9.79 -1.67 -5.55
C ARG A 111 9.05 -1.37 -4.25
N LEU A 112 7.87 -1.93 -4.13
CA LEU A 112 7.13 -1.93 -2.87
C LEU A 112 6.60 -3.34 -2.61
N GLU A 113 6.85 -3.84 -1.42
CA GLU A 113 6.37 -5.15 -1.00
C GLU A 113 5.49 -5.00 0.24
N GLN A 114 4.28 -5.55 0.17
CA GLN A 114 3.33 -5.53 1.26
C GLN A 114 3.44 -6.82 2.09
N PHE A 115 3.45 -6.65 3.40
CA PHE A 115 3.27 -7.73 4.38
C PHE A 115 2.05 -7.39 5.23
N THR A 116 1.14 -8.33 5.37
CA THR A 116 -0.10 -8.10 6.10
C THR A 116 -0.70 -9.43 6.58
N ASP A 117 -1.68 -9.35 7.44
CA ASP A 117 -2.41 -10.53 7.88
C ASP A 117 -3.43 -10.92 6.81
N THR A 118 -3.04 -11.85 5.96
CA THR A 118 -3.87 -12.26 4.82
C THR A 118 -5.12 -13.01 5.26
N HIS A 119 -5.08 -13.73 6.38
CA HIS A 119 -6.28 -14.38 6.91
C HIS A 119 -7.32 -13.35 7.35
N GLU A 120 -6.89 -12.31 8.06
CA GLU A 120 -7.78 -11.21 8.46
C GLU A 120 -8.38 -10.52 7.24
N TRP A 121 -7.59 -10.32 6.19
CA TRP A 121 -8.08 -9.73 4.94
C TRP A 121 -9.15 -10.60 4.28
N GLN A 122 -8.92 -11.90 4.18
CA GLN A 122 -9.91 -12.82 3.59
C GLN A 122 -11.21 -12.80 4.41
N THR A 123 -11.10 -12.83 5.73
CA THR A 123 -12.26 -12.72 6.61
C THR A 123 -13.01 -11.40 6.41
N ALA A 124 -12.28 -10.29 6.33
CA ALA A 124 -12.88 -8.96 6.18
C ALA A 124 -13.69 -8.83 4.88
N VAL A 125 -13.24 -9.43 3.78
CA VAL A 125 -13.95 -9.38 2.50
C VAL A 125 -14.96 -10.51 2.32
N GLY A 126 -15.12 -11.39 3.32
CA GLY A 126 -16.16 -12.43 3.32
C GLY A 126 -15.75 -13.77 2.73
N ASN A 127 -14.46 -14.04 2.68
CA ASN A 127 -13.94 -15.30 2.15
C ASN A 127 -13.52 -16.28 3.25
#